data_49b344ae6208a17d11a69d1e72b1f122
#
_entry.id   49b344ae6208a17d11a69d1e72b1f122
#
_cell.length_a   1.000
_cell.length_b   1.000
_cell.length_c   1.000
_cell.angle_alpha   90.00
_cell.angle_beta   90.00
_cell.angle_gamma   90.00
#
_symmetry.space_group_name_H-M   'P 1'
#
loop_
_entity.id
_entity.type
_entity.pdbx_description
1 polymer ?
#
loop_
_entity_poly.entity_id
_entity_poly.type
_entity_poly.pdbx_seq_one_letter_code
_entity_poly.pdbx_strand_id
1 'polypeptide(L)'
;VNSVANTVTAVSAASDSTSITLTLTNFVTNSSTVAVAYTANSETAKQLSDASGNTVANDSSVSSITVTNDTNAPTVSSVSSNTADDTYNIGDVIEIAVALSEVVTVTGTPQLTLETGATDRTADYASGSGTNTLVFSYTVQSGDTTSDLAYTGASSLALNGGTILDNANNSAILTLPTVGGTGSLSDSSAVVVDGVRPAFTAGATTGGTKSLVLSLGEAVSGAPEVGDFAVTVNSVANTVTAVSAASDST
;
A
#
# COMPACT_ATOMS: atom_id res chain seq x y z
N VAL A 1 22.57 -9.22 31.98
CA VAL A 1 22.31 -8.12 31.07
C VAL A 1 23.36 -8.21 29.97
N ASN A 2 22.98 -8.64 28.76
CA ASN A 2 23.91 -8.71 27.65
C ASN A 2 24.12 -7.29 27.13
N SER A 3 25.24 -6.67 27.47
CA SER A 3 25.69 -5.43 26.81
C SER A 3 26.21 -5.78 25.42
N VAL A 4 25.46 -5.45 24.39
CA VAL A 4 25.96 -5.51 23.01
C VAL A 4 26.78 -4.25 22.77
N ALA A 5 28.06 -4.41 22.44
CA ALA A 5 28.90 -3.28 22.04
C ALA A 5 28.34 -2.71 20.74
N ASN A 6 28.06 -1.42 20.74
CA ASN A 6 27.62 -0.71 19.54
C ASN A 6 28.85 -0.06 18.87
N THR A 7 29.02 -0.27 17.58
CA THR A 7 30.15 0.28 16.85
C THR A 7 29.80 1.67 16.33
N VAL A 8 30.68 2.62 16.57
CA VAL A 8 30.59 3.95 15.95
C VAL A 8 31.06 3.83 14.49
N THR A 9 30.17 4.09 13.55
CA THR A 9 30.43 3.99 12.10
C THR A 9 30.82 5.31 11.49
N ALA A 10 30.42 6.42 12.11
CA ALA A 10 30.84 7.74 11.71
C ALA A 10 30.87 8.70 12.92
N VAL A 11 31.73 9.70 12.82
CA VAL A 11 31.82 10.80 13.77
C VAL A 11 31.77 12.09 12.96
N SER A 12 30.90 13.01 13.33
CA SER A 12 30.85 14.34 12.72
C SER A 12 30.76 15.41 13.79
N ALA A 13 31.53 16.48 13.61
CA ALA A 13 31.42 17.71 14.39
C ALA A 13 31.56 18.89 13.42
N ALA A 14 30.71 19.90 13.57
CA ALA A 14 30.95 21.17 12.90
C ALA A 14 32.11 21.89 13.60
N SER A 15 32.89 22.71 12.85
CA SER A 15 33.90 23.58 13.46
C SER A 15 33.20 24.52 14.45
N ASP A 16 33.80 24.72 15.60
CA ASP A 16 33.28 25.56 16.69
C ASP A 16 31.95 25.05 17.31
N SER A 17 31.63 23.75 17.11
CA SER A 17 30.47 23.12 17.73
C SER A 17 30.76 22.67 19.15
N THR A 18 29.79 22.82 20.02
CA THR A 18 29.79 22.24 21.37
C THR A 18 29.24 20.81 21.42
N SER A 19 28.95 20.23 20.25
CA SER A 19 28.38 18.89 20.12
C SER A 19 29.11 18.05 19.08
N ILE A 20 29.13 16.74 19.31
CA ILE A 20 29.65 15.73 18.39
C ILE A 20 28.56 14.71 18.14
N THR A 21 28.30 14.41 16.87
CA THR A 21 27.36 13.36 16.51
C THR A 21 28.11 12.06 16.24
N LEU A 22 27.69 11.00 16.92
CA LEU A 22 28.18 9.63 16.70
C LEU A 22 27.11 8.84 15.98
N THR A 23 27.43 8.29 14.80
CA THR A 23 26.55 7.33 14.12
C THR A 23 26.88 5.92 14.58
N LEU A 24 25.86 5.19 14.99
CA LEU A 24 26.01 3.85 15.58
C LEU A 24 25.52 2.79 14.59
N THR A 25 26.04 1.57 14.73
CA THR A 25 25.62 0.41 13.92
C THR A 25 24.21 -0.06 14.28
N ASN A 26 23.87 -0.02 15.59
CA ASN A 26 22.57 -0.48 16.11
C ASN A 26 21.80 0.69 16.72
N PHE A 27 20.49 0.61 16.65
CA PHE A 27 19.61 1.59 17.30
C PHE A 27 19.77 1.58 18.82
N VAL A 28 19.61 2.75 19.42
CA VAL A 28 19.47 2.91 20.85
C VAL A 28 17.97 2.91 21.18
N THR A 29 17.51 1.92 21.94
CA THR A 29 16.10 1.74 22.30
C THR A 29 15.80 2.21 23.72
N ASN A 30 14.51 2.33 24.08
CA ASN A 30 14.06 2.78 25.43
C ASN A 30 14.66 2.01 26.58
N SER A 31 15.00 0.72 26.37
CA SER A 31 15.60 -0.14 27.39
C SER A 31 17.13 -0.08 27.39
N SER A 32 17.74 0.72 26.50
CA SER A 32 19.19 0.80 26.38
C SER A 32 19.79 1.64 27.50
N THR A 33 20.81 1.11 28.15
CA THR A 33 21.73 1.91 28.96
C THR A 33 22.89 2.30 28.06
N VAL A 34 23.07 3.60 27.82
CA VAL A 34 24.12 4.12 26.96
C VAL A 34 25.26 4.67 27.81
N ALA A 35 26.47 4.19 27.54
CA ALA A 35 27.69 4.76 28.07
C ALA A 35 28.63 5.05 26.90
N VAL A 36 29.31 6.19 26.93
CA VAL A 36 30.31 6.60 25.96
C VAL A 36 31.64 6.78 26.67
N ALA A 37 32.69 6.19 26.12
CA ALA A 37 34.06 6.44 26.55
C ALA A 37 34.80 7.12 25.37
N TYR A 38 35.51 8.17 25.66
CA TYR A 38 36.43 8.82 24.74
C TYR A 38 37.86 8.44 25.13
N THR A 39 38.62 7.90 24.19
CA THR A 39 40.06 7.69 24.32
C THR A 39 40.79 8.61 23.32
N ALA A 40 41.61 9.50 23.83
CA ALA A 40 42.37 10.41 23.00
C ALA A 40 43.28 9.65 22.02
N ASN A 41 43.31 10.06 20.78
CA ASN A 41 44.20 9.48 19.78
C ASN A 41 45.68 9.74 20.17
N SER A 42 46.55 8.80 19.93
CA SER A 42 48.00 8.98 20.15
C SER A 42 48.66 10.03 19.24
N GLU A 43 48.00 10.32 18.10
CA GLU A 43 48.42 11.40 17.18
C GLU A 43 47.72 12.71 17.56
N THR A 44 48.47 13.69 18.04
CA THR A 44 47.92 14.99 18.53
C THR A 44 47.04 15.67 17.50
N ALA A 45 47.34 15.59 16.21
CA ALA A 45 46.55 16.18 15.11
C ALA A 45 45.14 15.55 14.93
N LYS A 46 44.88 14.40 15.54
CA LYS A 46 43.61 13.67 15.50
C LYS A 46 42.86 13.71 16.82
N GLN A 47 43.36 14.48 17.80
CA GLN A 47 42.68 14.64 19.08
C GLN A 47 41.61 15.73 18.97
N LEU A 48 40.54 15.61 19.73
CA LEU A 48 39.59 16.69 19.93
C LEU A 48 40.26 17.80 20.72
N SER A 49 40.21 19.04 20.21
CA SER A 49 40.80 20.23 20.87
C SER A 49 39.89 21.42 20.69
N ASP A 50 40.02 22.38 21.64
CA ASP A 50 39.40 23.69 21.49
C ASP A 50 40.21 24.58 20.51
N ALA A 51 39.71 25.78 20.25
CA ALA A 51 40.36 26.77 19.38
C ALA A 51 41.72 27.23 19.88
N SER A 52 42.03 27.02 21.18
CA SER A 52 43.30 27.35 21.81
C SER A 52 44.29 26.19 21.81
N GLY A 53 43.90 25.04 21.30
CA GLY A 53 44.71 23.84 21.20
C GLY A 53 44.70 22.95 22.45
N ASN A 54 43.83 23.22 23.43
CA ASN A 54 43.67 22.32 24.57
C ASN A 54 42.93 21.08 24.16
N THR A 55 43.51 19.90 24.38
CA THR A 55 42.96 18.61 23.99
C THR A 55 42.02 18.07 25.03
N VAL A 56 40.97 17.37 24.58
CA VAL A 56 40.06 16.62 25.46
C VAL A 56 40.81 15.45 26.06
N ALA A 57 40.81 15.32 27.39
CA ALA A 57 41.39 14.19 28.09
C ALA A 57 40.55 12.91 27.87
N ASN A 58 41.18 11.73 28.12
CA ASN A 58 40.44 10.48 28.15
C ASN A 58 39.31 10.56 29.16
N ASP A 59 38.10 10.26 28.74
CA ASP A 59 36.92 10.27 29.58
C ASP A 59 36.11 8.98 29.39
N SER A 60 35.86 8.29 30.47
CA SER A 60 34.96 7.10 30.51
C SER A 60 33.72 7.36 31.37
N SER A 61 33.50 8.61 31.79
CA SER A 61 32.52 8.96 32.82
C SER A 61 31.21 9.53 32.28
N VAL A 62 31.02 9.61 30.97
CA VAL A 62 29.74 10.06 30.39
C VAL A 62 28.72 8.93 30.56
N SER A 63 28.18 8.81 31.79
CA SER A 63 27.22 7.77 32.16
C SER A 63 25.76 8.23 32.24
N SER A 64 25.55 9.55 32.12
CA SER A 64 24.20 10.15 32.19
C SER A 64 23.75 10.65 30.82
N ILE A 65 23.75 9.76 29.82
CA ILE A 65 23.21 10.09 28.52
C ILE A 65 21.70 9.93 28.59
N THR A 66 20.98 11.05 28.49
CA THR A 66 19.53 10.99 28.32
C THR A 66 19.25 10.48 26.91
N VAL A 67 18.75 9.26 26.83
CA VAL A 67 18.24 8.71 25.59
C VAL A 67 16.82 9.22 25.42
N THR A 68 16.62 10.15 24.46
CA THR A 68 15.28 10.54 24.05
C THR A 68 14.80 9.47 23.08
N ASN A 69 13.96 8.58 23.58
CA ASN A 69 13.42 7.50 22.78
C ASN A 69 12.16 7.96 22.09
N ASP A 70 12.00 7.55 20.85
CA ASP A 70 10.71 7.59 20.20
C ASP A 70 9.80 6.53 20.83
N THR A 71 8.72 6.97 21.43
CA THR A 71 7.67 6.12 22.01
C THR A 71 6.36 6.25 21.24
N ASN A 72 6.35 7.05 20.17
CA ASN A 72 5.18 7.22 19.31
C ASN A 72 5.09 6.05 18.35
N ALA A 73 3.91 5.47 18.25
CA ALA A 73 3.65 4.44 17.27
C ALA A 73 3.25 5.09 15.93
N PRO A 74 3.73 4.58 14.79
CA PRO A 74 3.24 5.01 13.49
C PRO A 74 1.72 4.89 13.41
N THR A 75 1.05 5.89 12.86
CA THR A 75 -0.39 5.90 12.63
C THR A 75 -0.70 6.07 11.16
N VAL A 76 -1.81 5.47 10.67
CA VAL A 76 -2.24 5.72 9.30
C VAL A 76 -2.83 7.13 9.20
N SER A 77 -2.32 7.91 8.26
CA SER A 77 -2.78 9.28 8.00
C SER A 77 -3.79 9.35 6.85
N SER A 78 -3.60 8.55 5.80
CA SER A 78 -4.53 8.48 4.67
C SER A 78 -4.35 7.20 3.87
N VAL A 79 -5.38 6.89 3.06
CA VAL A 79 -5.38 5.84 2.04
C VAL A 79 -5.84 6.46 0.73
N SER A 80 -5.12 6.21 -0.36
CA SER A 80 -5.44 6.73 -1.70
C SER A 80 -5.08 5.69 -2.77
N SER A 81 -5.55 5.88 -4.00
CA SER A 81 -5.10 5.08 -5.14
C SER A 81 -3.87 5.73 -5.79
N ASN A 82 -2.85 4.92 -6.12
CA ASN A 82 -1.78 5.30 -7.04
C ASN A 82 -2.20 5.09 -8.50
N THR A 83 -3.27 4.32 -8.73
CA THR A 83 -3.87 4.09 -10.04
C THR A 83 -4.86 5.23 -10.31
N ALA A 84 -4.93 5.71 -11.54
CA ALA A 84 -5.79 6.84 -11.92
C ALA A 84 -7.29 6.52 -11.68
N ASP A 85 -8.10 7.58 -11.56
CA ASP A 85 -9.56 7.43 -11.48
C ASP A 85 -10.09 6.99 -12.84
N ASP A 86 -10.62 5.77 -12.90
CA ASP A 86 -11.20 5.15 -14.09
C ASP A 86 -12.00 3.89 -13.69
N THR A 87 -12.56 3.20 -14.70
CA THR A 87 -13.19 1.89 -14.54
C THR A 87 -12.20 0.77 -14.87
N TYR A 88 -12.01 -0.16 -13.94
CA TYR A 88 -11.06 -1.27 -14.03
C TYR A 88 -11.79 -2.61 -14.19
N ASN A 89 -11.34 -3.40 -15.18
CA ASN A 89 -11.93 -4.66 -15.60
C ASN A 89 -11.16 -5.86 -15.04
N ILE A 90 -11.70 -7.07 -15.23
CA ILE A 90 -11.06 -8.33 -14.83
C ILE A 90 -9.61 -8.39 -15.32
N GLY A 91 -8.68 -8.59 -14.39
CA GLY A 91 -7.24 -8.71 -14.65
C GLY A 91 -6.46 -7.41 -14.52
N ASP A 92 -7.14 -6.26 -14.46
CA ASP A 92 -6.48 -4.98 -14.19
C ASP A 92 -5.96 -4.93 -12.75
N VAL A 93 -4.85 -4.23 -12.56
CA VAL A 93 -4.19 -4.08 -11.27
C VAL A 93 -4.41 -2.67 -10.75
N ILE A 94 -4.87 -2.58 -9.50
CA ILE A 94 -5.07 -1.33 -8.77
C ILE A 94 -4.06 -1.28 -7.63
N GLU A 95 -3.26 -0.23 -7.58
CA GLU A 95 -2.30 0.03 -6.51
C GLU A 95 -2.87 1.03 -5.51
N ILE A 96 -2.85 0.65 -4.24
CA ILE A 96 -3.40 1.44 -3.14
C ILE A 96 -2.25 1.85 -2.22
N ALA A 97 -2.11 3.15 -1.98
CA ALA A 97 -1.13 3.74 -1.09
C ALA A 97 -1.73 3.95 0.30
N VAL A 98 -1.04 3.47 1.32
CA VAL A 98 -1.33 3.73 2.73
C VAL A 98 -0.22 4.60 3.29
N ALA A 99 -0.53 5.87 3.57
CA ALA A 99 0.41 6.81 4.16
C ALA A 99 0.38 6.73 5.68
N LEU A 100 1.57 6.71 6.29
CA LEU A 100 1.75 6.69 7.73
C LEU A 100 2.37 8.00 8.23
N SER A 101 2.28 8.26 9.53
CA SER A 101 2.85 9.44 10.19
C SER A 101 4.38 9.48 10.13
N GLU A 102 5.03 8.33 9.93
CA GLU A 102 6.49 8.19 9.95
C GLU A 102 6.98 7.00 9.13
N VAL A 103 8.30 6.91 8.96
CA VAL A 103 8.98 5.84 8.22
C VAL A 103 8.84 4.52 8.95
N VAL A 104 8.46 3.46 8.23
CA VAL A 104 8.28 2.12 8.79
C VAL A 104 9.04 1.05 8.02
N THR A 105 9.39 -0.02 8.71
CA THR A 105 9.92 -1.26 8.14
C THR A 105 8.85 -2.34 8.19
N VAL A 106 8.63 -3.01 7.06
CA VAL A 106 7.63 -4.07 6.91
C VAL A 106 8.31 -5.42 6.80
N THR A 107 7.77 -6.42 7.50
CA THR A 107 8.09 -7.84 7.29
C THR A 107 6.83 -8.62 6.96
N GLY A 108 6.97 -9.73 6.22
CA GLY A 108 5.83 -10.54 5.79
C GLY A 108 5.00 -9.82 4.70
N THR A 109 3.73 -10.18 4.60
CA THR A 109 2.80 -9.67 3.60
C THR A 109 1.53 -9.17 4.29
N PRO A 110 1.53 -7.97 4.91
CA PRO A 110 0.31 -7.32 5.39
C PRO A 110 -0.74 -7.22 4.28
N GLN A 111 -2.01 -7.17 4.65
CA GLN A 111 -3.13 -7.18 3.73
C GLN A 111 -4.11 -6.06 4.05
N LEU A 112 -4.72 -5.50 3.00
CA LEU A 112 -5.81 -4.54 3.09
C LEU A 112 -7.08 -5.16 2.48
N THR A 113 -8.14 -5.31 3.28
CA THR A 113 -9.43 -5.85 2.80
C THR A 113 -10.25 -4.75 2.14
N LEU A 114 -10.66 -5.01 0.89
CA LEU A 114 -11.41 -4.09 0.04
C LEU A 114 -12.86 -4.53 -0.10
N GLU A 115 -13.77 -3.55 -0.15
CA GLU A 115 -15.17 -3.72 -0.50
C GLU A 115 -15.30 -3.81 -2.02
N THR A 116 -15.52 -5.01 -2.53
CA THR A 116 -15.59 -5.31 -3.97
C THR A 116 -16.89 -5.98 -4.38
N GLY A 117 -17.95 -5.76 -3.61
CA GLY A 117 -19.31 -6.23 -3.87
C GLY A 117 -19.68 -7.47 -3.07
N ALA A 118 -20.22 -8.49 -3.72
CA ALA A 118 -20.71 -9.69 -3.02
C ALA A 118 -19.61 -10.49 -2.28
N THR A 119 -18.37 -10.30 -2.66
CA THR A 119 -17.19 -10.95 -2.05
C THR A 119 -16.10 -9.91 -1.88
N ASP A 120 -15.70 -9.66 -0.64
CA ASP A 120 -14.57 -8.80 -0.34
C ASP A 120 -13.26 -9.42 -0.81
N ARG A 121 -12.34 -8.57 -1.29
CA ARG A 121 -11.01 -9.01 -1.72
C ARG A 121 -9.93 -8.39 -0.85
N THR A 122 -8.76 -9.00 -0.88
CA THR A 122 -7.56 -8.47 -0.23
C THR A 122 -6.58 -7.93 -1.25
N ALA A 123 -6.06 -6.74 -0.98
CA ALA A 123 -4.85 -6.22 -1.61
C ALA A 123 -3.66 -6.64 -0.76
N ASP A 124 -2.65 -7.24 -1.39
CA ASP A 124 -1.44 -7.70 -0.72
C ASP A 124 -0.38 -6.59 -0.70
N TYR A 125 0.39 -6.51 0.38
CA TYR A 125 1.53 -5.60 0.45
C TYR A 125 2.52 -5.87 -0.69
N ALA A 126 2.84 -4.83 -1.46
CA ALA A 126 3.72 -4.89 -2.61
C ALA A 126 5.07 -4.20 -2.37
N SER A 127 5.07 -3.00 -1.76
CA SER A 127 6.31 -2.22 -1.60
C SER A 127 6.16 -1.09 -0.57
N GLY A 128 7.26 -0.34 -0.32
CA GLY A 128 7.28 0.86 0.51
C GLY A 128 7.96 0.70 1.86
N SER A 129 8.51 -0.50 2.20
CA SER A 129 9.32 -0.66 3.42
C SER A 129 10.54 0.28 3.39
N GLY A 130 10.82 0.92 4.52
CA GLY A 130 11.84 1.97 4.62
C GLY A 130 11.33 3.36 4.24
N THR A 131 10.05 3.54 4.01
CA THR A 131 9.37 4.82 3.75
C THR A 131 8.16 5.00 4.67
N ASN A 132 7.50 6.14 4.57
CA ASN A 132 6.23 6.40 5.26
C ASN A 132 4.99 6.09 4.40
N THR A 133 5.15 5.48 3.23
CA THR A 133 4.04 5.12 2.33
C THR A 133 4.18 3.68 1.88
N LEU A 134 3.20 2.87 2.22
CA LEU A 134 3.12 1.46 1.85
C LEU A 134 2.19 1.29 0.65
N VAL A 135 2.58 0.46 -0.30
CA VAL A 135 1.77 0.16 -1.50
C VAL A 135 1.22 -1.25 -1.40
N PHE A 136 -0.07 -1.37 -1.64
CA PHE A 136 -0.81 -2.63 -1.70
C PHE A 136 -1.34 -2.83 -3.12
N SER A 137 -1.31 -4.05 -3.62
CA SER A 137 -1.71 -4.40 -4.98
C SER A 137 -2.95 -5.30 -4.95
N TYR A 138 -3.98 -4.92 -5.69
CA TYR A 138 -5.20 -5.68 -5.89
C TYR A 138 -5.39 -5.94 -7.39
N THR A 139 -5.75 -7.17 -7.76
CA THR A 139 -6.11 -7.52 -9.13
C THR A 139 -7.61 -7.80 -9.19
N VAL A 140 -8.32 -7.11 -10.07
CA VAL A 140 -9.77 -7.25 -10.27
C VAL A 140 -10.10 -8.68 -10.69
N GLN A 141 -11.04 -9.29 -10.01
CA GLN A 141 -11.48 -10.67 -10.25
C GLN A 141 -12.89 -10.70 -10.84
N SER A 142 -13.26 -11.85 -11.38
CA SER A 142 -14.63 -12.06 -11.90
C SER A 142 -15.66 -11.94 -10.79
N GLY A 143 -16.65 -11.09 -11.00
CA GLY A 143 -17.75 -10.83 -10.06
C GLY A 143 -17.49 -9.66 -9.10
N ASP A 144 -16.29 -9.08 -9.10
CA ASP A 144 -16.02 -7.88 -8.33
C ASP A 144 -16.71 -6.68 -8.96
N THR A 145 -17.36 -5.85 -8.15
CA THR A 145 -18.07 -4.66 -8.64
C THR A 145 -18.21 -3.62 -7.53
N THR A 146 -17.84 -2.39 -7.83
CA THR A 146 -18.10 -1.24 -6.98
C THR A 146 -18.07 0.05 -7.81
N SER A 147 -18.95 0.98 -7.50
CA SER A 147 -18.97 2.30 -8.15
C SER A 147 -17.91 3.24 -7.59
N ASP A 148 -17.29 2.89 -6.46
CA ASP A 148 -16.24 3.67 -5.81
C ASP A 148 -15.51 2.75 -4.83
N LEU A 149 -14.25 2.41 -5.14
CA LEU A 149 -13.49 1.43 -4.38
C LEU A 149 -13.15 1.95 -2.99
N ALA A 150 -13.52 1.17 -2.00
CA ALA A 150 -13.25 1.43 -0.60
C ALA A 150 -12.64 0.20 0.09
N TYR A 151 -12.14 0.38 1.29
CA TYR A 151 -11.89 -0.75 2.21
C TYR A 151 -13.13 -1.01 3.07
N THR A 152 -13.25 -2.22 3.62
CA THR A 152 -14.46 -2.67 4.33
C THR A 152 -14.72 -1.95 5.67
N GLY A 153 -13.70 -1.33 6.25
CA GLY A 153 -13.83 -0.58 7.51
C GLY A 153 -12.49 -0.14 8.10
N ALA A 154 -12.52 0.57 9.20
CA ALA A 154 -11.30 1.09 9.85
C ALA A 154 -10.32 0.01 10.32
N SER A 155 -10.74 -1.25 10.42
CA SER A 155 -9.91 -2.41 10.82
C SER A 155 -9.48 -3.29 9.64
N SER A 156 -9.62 -2.81 8.40
CA SER A 156 -9.34 -3.60 7.19
C SER A 156 -7.85 -3.84 6.91
N LEU A 157 -6.95 -3.07 7.52
CA LEU A 157 -5.51 -3.30 7.43
C LEU A 157 -5.09 -4.32 8.48
N ALA A 158 -4.50 -5.43 8.04
CA ALA A 158 -4.07 -6.53 8.90
C ALA A 158 -2.60 -6.91 8.64
N LEU A 159 -1.87 -7.30 9.67
CA LEU A 159 -0.47 -7.73 9.55
C LEU A 159 -0.29 -9.06 8.83
N ASN A 160 -1.28 -9.93 8.84
CA ASN A 160 -1.25 -11.26 8.23
C ASN A 160 0.04 -12.05 8.59
N GLY A 161 0.38 -12.03 9.89
CA GLY A 161 1.59 -12.68 10.43
C GLY A 161 2.90 -11.91 10.20
N GLY A 162 2.86 -10.75 9.55
CA GLY A 162 3.98 -9.84 9.38
C GLY A 162 4.09 -8.79 10.48
N THR A 163 4.91 -7.76 10.26
CA THR A 163 5.08 -6.60 11.15
C THR A 163 5.15 -5.30 10.35
N ILE A 164 4.70 -4.21 10.95
CA ILE A 164 4.93 -2.83 10.49
C ILE A 164 5.46 -2.07 11.71
N LEU A 165 6.73 -1.73 11.70
CA LEU A 165 7.43 -1.11 12.83
C LEU A 165 8.16 0.15 12.38
N ASP A 166 8.25 1.15 13.24
CA ASP A 166 9.17 2.28 13.06
C ASP A 166 10.64 1.91 13.35
N ASN A 167 11.53 2.89 13.24
CA ASN A 167 12.94 2.71 13.55
C ASN A 167 13.23 2.47 15.04
N ALA A 168 12.31 2.83 15.93
CA ALA A 168 12.40 2.60 17.36
C ALA A 168 11.77 1.25 17.80
N ASN A 169 11.24 0.47 16.84
CA ASN A 169 10.49 -0.76 17.00
C ASN A 169 9.11 -0.58 17.65
N ASN A 170 8.50 0.59 17.55
CA ASN A 170 7.10 0.74 17.93
C ASN A 170 6.22 0.15 16.81
N SER A 171 5.23 -0.65 17.19
CA SER A 171 4.28 -1.25 16.25
C SER A 171 3.28 -0.22 15.75
N ALA A 172 3.05 -0.19 14.44
CA ALA A 172 2.08 0.71 13.85
C ALA A 172 0.64 0.47 14.36
N ILE A 173 -0.09 1.54 14.55
CA ILE A 173 -1.53 1.53 14.80
C ILE A 173 -2.22 1.43 13.44
N LEU A 174 -2.89 0.31 13.19
CA LEU A 174 -3.43 -0.06 11.87
C LEU A 174 -4.83 0.52 11.60
N THR A 175 -5.35 1.37 12.49
CA THR A 175 -6.68 1.97 12.32
C THR A 175 -6.66 2.91 11.13
N LEU A 176 -7.48 2.59 10.12
CA LEU A 176 -7.67 3.42 8.92
C LEU A 176 -8.65 4.57 9.19
N PRO A 177 -8.63 5.64 8.38
CA PRO A 177 -9.68 6.64 8.37
C PRO A 177 -11.07 6.01 8.19
N THR A 178 -12.11 6.65 8.69
CA THR A 178 -13.49 6.16 8.48
C THR A 178 -13.81 6.15 6.99
N VAL A 179 -14.41 5.06 6.50
CA VAL A 179 -14.82 4.93 5.09
C VAL A 179 -15.69 6.12 4.66
N GLY A 180 -15.35 6.74 3.53
CA GLY A 180 -15.99 7.97 3.04
C GLY A 180 -15.66 9.24 3.82
N GLY A 181 -14.83 9.14 4.87
CA GLY A 181 -14.33 10.29 5.61
C GLY A 181 -13.00 10.78 5.05
N THR A 182 -12.61 12.00 5.43
CA THR A 182 -11.38 12.64 4.96
C THR A 182 -10.16 11.73 5.11
N GLY A 183 -9.43 11.55 4.01
CA GLY A 183 -8.25 10.70 3.92
C GLY A 183 -8.55 9.21 3.75
N SER A 184 -9.81 8.79 3.56
CA SER A 184 -10.14 7.43 3.15
C SER A 184 -9.93 7.22 1.65
N LEU A 185 -9.88 5.97 1.20
CA LEU A 185 -9.67 5.63 -0.22
C LEU A 185 -10.76 6.25 -1.10
N SER A 186 -12.03 6.07 -0.75
CA SER A 186 -13.16 6.61 -1.50
C SER A 186 -13.38 8.13 -1.36
N ASP A 187 -12.72 8.80 -0.42
CA ASP A 187 -12.68 10.28 -0.37
C ASP A 187 -11.56 10.84 -1.25
N SER A 188 -10.48 10.07 -1.42
CA SER A 188 -9.24 10.51 -2.07
C SER A 188 -9.16 10.12 -3.54
N SER A 189 -9.97 9.16 -4.00
CA SER A 189 -9.90 8.55 -5.33
C SER A 189 -11.28 8.06 -5.76
N ALA A 190 -11.58 8.13 -7.06
CA ALA A 190 -12.84 7.67 -7.66
C ALA A 190 -12.60 6.48 -8.59
N VAL A 191 -12.15 5.38 -8.02
CA VAL A 191 -11.83 4.14 -8.75
C VAL A 191 -13.05 3.25 -8.82
N VAL A 192 -13.50 2.93 -10.03
CA VAL A 192 -14.64 2.03 -10.30
C VAL A 192 -14.11 0.64 -10.63
N VAL A 193 -14.73 -0.40 -10.08
CA VAL A 193 -14.42 -1.79 -10.42
C VAL A 193 -15.62 -2.42 -11.13
N ASP A 194 -15.37 -2.98 -12.31
CA ASP A 194 -16.34 -3.73 -13.10
C ASP A 194 -15.73 -5.08 -13.52
N GLY A 195 -15.82 -6.07 -12.64
CA GLY A 195 -15.44 -7.46 -12.88
C GLY A 195 -16.59 -8.31 -13.39
N VAL A 196 -17.70 -7.72 -13.78
CA VAL A 196 -18.87 -8.43 -14.30
C VAL A 196 -18.81 -8.47 -15.82
N ARG A 197 -18.94 -9.68 -16.37
CA ARG A 197 -18.96 -9.84 -17.82
C ARG A 197 -20.40 -9.71 -18.35
N PRO A 198 -20.60 -9.05 -19.51
CA PRO A 198 -21.89 -9.08 -20.18
C PRO A 198 -22.40 -10.50 -20.37
N ALA A 199 -23.64 -10.74 -20.05
CA ALA A 199 -24.28 -12.05 -20.22
C ALA A 199 -25.62 -11.91 -20.93
N PHE A 200 -25.97 -12.88 -21.75
CA PHE A 200 -27.32 -12.96 -22.33
C PHE A 200 -28.34 -13.25 -21.23
N THR A 201 -29.34 -12.40 -21.12
CA THR A 201 -30.40 -12.51 -20.10
C THR A 201 -31.71 -13.02 -20.66
N ALA A 202 -31.98 -12.79 -21.95
CA ALA A 202 -33.17 -13.24 -22.64
C ALA A 202 -32.96 -13.37 -24.14
N GLY A 203 -33.87 -14.06 -24.80
CA GLY A 203 -34.01 -14.10 -26.25
C GLY A 203 -35.49 -14.04 -26.62
N ALA A 204 -35.83 -13.26 -27.63
CA ALA A 204 -37.19 -13.14 -28.13
C ALA A 204 -37.26 -13.18 -29.66
N THR A 205 -38.28 -13.81 -30.18
CA THR A 205 -38.60 -13.80 -31.61
C THR A 205 -40.11 -13.67 -31.81
N THR A 206 -40.51 -13.03 -32.86
CA THR A 206 -41.94 -12.95 -33.25
C THR A 206 -42.23 -14.02 -34.28
N GLY A 207 -43.30 -14.79 -34.10
CA GLY A 207 -43.70 -15.81 -35.05
C GLY A 207 -43.88 -15.23 -36.48
N GLY A 208 -43.38 -15.96 -37.47
CA GLY A 208 -43.40 -15.49 -38.85
C GLY A 208 -42.28 -14.53 -39.27
N THR A 209 -41.37 -14.17 -38.33
CA THR A 209 -40.18 -13.36 -38.66
C THR A 209 -38.94 -14.23 -38.76
N LYS A 210 -37.89 -13.72 -39.38
CA LYS A 210 -36.54 -14.32 -39.42
C LYS A 210 -35.58 -13.62 -38.45
N SER A 211 -36.12 -12.92 -37.45
CA SER A 211 -35.34 -12.14 -36.50
C SER A 211 -35.42 -12.79 -35.09
N LEU A 212 -34.28 -12.90 -34.44
CA LEU A 212 -34.14 -13.27 -33.04
C LEU A 212 -33.42 -12.09 -32.34
N VAL A 213 -34.02 -11.56 -31.30
CA VAL A 213 -33.43 -10.51 -30.48
C VAL A 213 -32.87 -11.18 -29.21
N LEU A 214 -31.59 -10.94 -28.92
CA LEU A 214 -30.94 -11.33 -27.69
C LEU A 214 -30.75 -10.11 -26.78
N SER A 215 -31.18 -10.22 -25.55
CA SER A 215 -30.98 -9.18 -24.53
C SER A 215 -29.76 -9.52 -23.69
N LEU A 216 -28.98 -8.50 -23.34
CA LEU A 216 -27.83 -8.60 -22.45
C LEU A 216 -28.14 -7.94 -21.11
N GLY A 217 -27.38 -8.29 -20.08
CA GLY A 217 -27.51 -7.70 -18.74
C GLY A 217 -26.94 -6.29 -18.66
N GLU A 218 -26.10 -5.92 -19.60
CA GLU A 218 -25.45 -4.63 -19.70
C GLU A 218 -25.17 -4.24 -21.15
N ALA A 219 -24.85 -2.96 -21.39
CA ALA A 219 -24.52 -2.46 -22.71
C ALA A 219 -23.17 -3.03 -23.18
N VAL A 220 -23.09 -3.39 -24.44
CA VAL A 220 -21.87 -3.91 -25.05
C VAL A 220 -21.44 -3.01 -26.21
N SER A 221 -20.14 -2.88 -26.41
CA SER A 221 -19.52 -2.25 -27.56
C SER A 221 -18.87 -3.32 -28.42
N GLY A 222 -18.81 -3.10 -29.72
CA GLY A 222 -18.19 -4.00 -30.71
C GLY A 222 -19.06 -4.28 -31.90
N ALA A 223 -18.50 -5.00 -32.84
CA ALA A 223 -19.18 -5.40 -34.08
C ALA A 223 -19.21 -6.94 -34.17
N PRO A 224 -20.23 -7.61 -33.61
CA PRO A 224 -20.31 -9.05 -33.65
C PRO A 224 -20.52 -9.51 -35.11
N GLU A 225 -19.94 -10.66 -35.45
CA GLU A 225 -20.05 -11.24 -36.81
C GLU A 225 -21.01 -12.44 -36.81
N VAL A 226 -21.52 -12.79 -38.01
CA VAL A 226 -22.45 -13.90 -38.15
C VAL A 226 -21.87 -15.24 -37.69
N GLY A 227 -20.56 -15.41 -37.77
CA GLY A 227 -19.83 -16.59 -37.32
C GLY A 227 -19.76 -16.78 -35.82
N ASP A 228 -20.04 -15.73 -35.03
CA ASP A 228 -20.03 -15.76 -33.56
C ASP A 228 -21.28 -16.48 -32.99
N PHE A 229 -22.29 -16.72 -33.82
CA PHE A 229 -23.57 -17.26 -33.40
C PHE A 229 -23.93 -18.55 -34.13
N ALA A 230 -24.28 -19.56 -33.37
CA ALA A 230 -24.90 -20.79 -33.86
C ALA A 230 -26.36 -20.87 -33.38
N VAL A 231 -27.29 -20.95 -34.30
CA VAL A 231 -28.73 -20.99 -34.02
C VAL A 231 -29.31 -22.33 -34.48
N THR A 232 -30.09 -23.01 -33.63
CA THR A 232 -30.86 -24.18 -34.01
C THR A 232 -32.34 -23.94 -33.78
N VAL A 233 -33.17 -24.45 -34.71
CA VAL A 233 -34.63 -24.45 -34.59
C VAL A 233 -35.11 -25.87 -34.74
N ASN A 234 -35.78 -26.41 -33.70
CA ASN A 234 -36.21 -27.82 -33.65
C ASN A 234 -35.04 -28.79 -33.90
N SER A 235 -33.87 -28.50 -33.28
CA SER A 235 -32.63 -29.28 -33.42
C SER A 235 -32.01 -29.24 -34.85
N VAL A 236 -32.49 -28.41 -35.74
CA VAL A 236 -31.93 -28.20 -37.10
C VAL A 236 -31.13 -26.91 -37.08
N ALA A 237 -29.88 -26.98 -37.58
CA ALA A 237 -29.04 -25.77 -37.74
C ALA A 237 -29.69 -24.75 -38.67
N ASN A 238 -29.67 -23.51 -38.24
CA ASN A 238 -30.18 -22.38 -39.02
C ASN A 238 -29.05 -21.39 -39.23
N THR A 239 -28.92 -20.88 -40.44
CA THR A 239 -27.86 -19.97 -40.83
C THR A 239 -28.17 -18.55 -40.33
N VAL A 240 -27.26 -17.95 -39.58
CA VAL A 240 -27.29 -16.53 -39.26
C VAL A 240 -26.78 -15.75 -40.46
N THR A 241 -27.59 -14.85 -40.99
CA THR A 241 -27.28 -14.09 -42.24
C THR A 241 -26.90 -12.66 -41.96
N ALA A 242 -27.25 -12.11 -40.80
CA ALA A 242 -26.86 -10.78 -40.34
C ALA A 242 -26.92 -10.71 -38.82
N VAL A 243 -26.03 -9.93 -38.25
CA VAL A 243 -26.00 -9.54 -36.82
C VAL A 243 -25.93 -8.02 -36.78
N SER A 244 -26.70 -7.41 -35.93
CA SER A 244 -26.59 -5.98 -35.62
C SER A 244 -26.76 -5.78 -34.10
N ALA A 245 -25.91 -4.97 -33.50
CA ALA A 245 -26.18 -4.40 -32.20
C ALA A 245 -27.31 -3.38 -32.32
N ALA A 246 -28.30 -3.40 -31.47
CA ALA A 246 -29.24 -2.30 -31.34
C ALA A 246 -28.46 -1.09 -30.85
N SER A 247 -28.54 0.04 -31.55
CA SER A 247 -28.07 1.30 -31.00
C SER A 247 -28.94 1.60 -29.78
N ASP A 248 -28.34 1.83 -28.60
CA ASP A 248 -29.05 2.39 -27.48
C ASP A 248 -29.69 3.70 -27.92
N SER A 249 -31.00 3.67 -28.11
CA SER A 249 -31.78 4.90 -28.18
C SER A 249 -32.04 5.32 -26.74
N THR A 250 -31.16 6.21 -26.24
CA THR A 250 -31.39 6.98 -24.98
C THR A 250 -32.67 7.78 -25.10
#